data_3700f930ffe37db25c9524af9eab3179
#
_entry.id   3700f930ffe37db25c9524af9eab3179
#
_cell.length_a   1.000
_cell.length_b   1.000
_cell.length_c   1.000
_cell.angle_alpha   90.00
_cell.angle_beta   90.00
_cell.angle_gamma   90.00
#
_symmetry.space_group_name_H-M   'P 1'
#
loop_
_entity.id
_entity.type
_entity.pdbx_description
1 polymer ?
#
loop_
_entity_poly.entity_id
_entity_poly.type
_entity_poly.pdbx_seq_one_letter_code
_entity_poly.pdbx_strand_id
1 'polypeptide(L)'
;IAGSRGDANACFAVLFLDLDRFKLVNDSVGHAVGDELLVEAGRRIVGTVRGTDMVSRLGGDEYAILAEGLDGPGMAEELGRRVLAALGAPIWIAGRELFPTASIGIAMWHPRYQSGEEMLRDADAAMYRAKDQGRDGCALFDEEMREQATRTLDLEADLRRAIHGNAFEPHYQSIMRMGDTTV
;
A
#
# COMPACT_ATOMS: atom_id res chain seq x y z
N ILE A 1 17.49 -5.16 11.32
CA ILE A 1 17.43 -6.59 10.90
C ILE A 1 18.63 -7.40 11.45
N ALA A 2 19.65 -6.77 12.03
CA ALA A 2 20.82 -7.49 12.57
C ALA A 2 20.53 -8.28 13.86
N GLY A 3 19.39 -8.07 14.53
CA GLY A 3 19.04 -8.71 15.81
C GLY A 3 18.38 -10.09 15.71
N SER A 4 17.73 -10.41 14.59
CA SER A 4 16.90 -11.64 14.48
C SER A 4 17.56 -12.84 13.80
N ARG A 5 18.86 -12.77 13.50
CA ARG A 5 19.59 -13.90 12.86
C ARG A 5 19.77 -15.13 13.75
N GLY A 6 19.30 -15.11 15.00
CA GLY A 6 19.53 -16.17 15.98
C GLY A 6 18.35 -17.06 16.35
N ASP A 7 17.11 -16.60 16.13
CA ASP A 7 15.93 -17.37 16.49
C ASP A 7 15.20 -17.89 15.25
N ALA A 8 15.29 -19.20 15.01
CA ALA A 8 14.56 -19.86 13.92
C ALA A 8 13.02 -19.76 14.08
N ASN A 9 12.54 -19.13 15.13
CA ASN A 9 11.13 -18.94 15.47
C ASN A 9 10.71 -17.46 15.56
N ALA A 10 11.58 -16.51 15.21
CA ALA A 10 11.23 -15.10 15.22
C ALA A 10 10.29 -14.77 14.05
N CYS A 11 8.98 -14.79 14.32
CA CYS A 11 7.97 -14.36 13.36
C CYS A 11 7.81 -12.84 13.47
N PHE A 12 8.18 -12.12 12.42
CA PHE A 12 7.99 -10.67 12.32
C PHE A 12 7.43 -10.32 10.93
N ALA A 13 6.89 -9.14 10.81
CA ALA A 13 6.40 -8.61 9.54
C ALA A 13 6.87 -7.18 9.32
N VAL A 14 6.96 -6.81 8.06
CA VAL A 14 7.05 -5.42 7.62
C VAL A 14 5.70 -5.01 7.05
N LEU A 15 5.15 -3.92 7.58
CA LEU A 15 3.99 -3.27 7.02
C LEU A 15 4.46 -1.98 6.33
N PHE A 16 4.18 -1.84 5.05
CA PHE A 16 4.45 -0.63 4.27
C PHE A 16 3.13 0.11 4.04
N LEU A 17 3.10 1.38 4.34
CA LEU A 17 1.87 2.18 4.38
C LEU A 17 2.06 3.48 3.59
N ASP A 18 1.00 3.87 2.85
CA ASP A 18 0.92 5.14 2.12
C ASP A 18 -0.45 5.79 2.39
N LEU A 19 -0.45 7.10 2.66
CA LEU A 19 -1.69 7.85 2.87
C LEU A 19 -2.37 8.11 1.53
N ASP A 20 -3.57 7.56 1.37
CA ASP A 20 -4.31 7.66 0.13
C ASP A 20 -4.60 9.12 -0.25
N ARG A 21 -4.32 9.46 -1.50
CA ARG A 21 -4.62 10.79 -2.08
C ARG A 21 -3.97 11.96 -1.32
N PHE A 22 -2.87 11.75 -0.60
CA PHE A 22 -2.18 12.80 0.14
C PHE A 22 -1.82 14.01 -0.75
N LYS A 23 -1.43 13.76 -2.00
CA LYS A 23 -1.19 14.84 -2.97
C LYS A 23 -2.43 15.72 -3.16
N LEU A 24 -3.63 15.14 -3.22
CA LEU A 24 -4.87 15.91 -3.34
C LEU A 24 -5.09 16.83 -2.12
N VAL A 25 -4.73 16.37 -0.93
CA VAL A 25 -4.78 17.21 0.27
C VAL A 25 -3.83 18.40 0.09
N ASN A 26 -2.56 18.16 -0.26
CA ASN A 26 -1.60 19.23 -0.51
C ASN A 26 -2.08 20.24 -1.56
N ASP A 27 -2.57 19.74 -2.68
CA ASP A 27 -3.03 20.57 -3.79
C ASP A 27 -4.30 21.38 -3.44
N SER A 28 -5.15 20.86 -2.52
CA SER A 28 -6.43 21.48 -2.17
C SER A 28 -6.35 22.44 -0.99
N VAL A 29 -5.53 22.14 0.03
CA VAL A 29 -5.49 22.90 1.29
C VAL A 29 -4.09 23.39 1.67
N GLY A 30 -3.09 23.09 0.85
CA GLY A 30 -1.72 23.57 0.98
C GLY A 30 -0.81 22.63 1.80
N HIS A 31 0.51 22.75 1.54
CA HIS A 31 1.53 21.88 2.13
C HIS A 31 1.60 21.95 3.66
N ALA A 32 1.32 23.13 4.27
CA ALA A 32 1.33 23.25 5.72
C ALA A 32 0.31 22.33 6.40
N VAL A 33 -0.90 22.22 5.83
CA VAL A 33 -1.95 21.29 6.31
C VAL A 33 -1.54 19.84 6.05
N GLY A 34 -0.90 19.56 4.92
CA GLY A 34 -0.35 18.23 4.63
C GLY A 34 0.74 17.82 5.63
N ASP A 35 1.63 18.73 6.00
CA ASP A 35 2.67 18.46 6.99
C ASP A 35 2.07 18.17 8.38
N GLU A 36 1.06 18.92 8.81
CA GLU A 36 0.32 18.63 10.05
C GLU A 36 -0.39 17.27 9.99
N LEU A 37 -0.98 16.93 8.84
CA LEU A 37 -1.59 15.62 8.62
C LEU A 37 -0.58 14.48 8.76
N LEU A 38 0.62 14.64 8.19
CA LEU A 38 1.69 13.65 8.31
C LEU A 38 2.15 13.48 9.76
N VAL A 39 2.31 14.56 10.51
CA VAL A 39 2.67 14.49 11.93
C VAL A 39 1.61 13.73 12.72
N GLU A 40 0.33 14.06 12.51
CA GLU A 40 -0.77 13.41 13.21
C GLU A 40 -0.91 11.93 12.80
N ALA A 41 -0.73 11.59 11.51
CA ALA A 41 -0.70 10.21 11.04
C ALA A 41 0.42 9.42 11.74
N GLY A 42 1.64 9.95 11.78
CA GLY A 42 2.76 9.31 12.49
C GLY A 42 2.46 9.09 13.96
N ARG A 43 1.86 10.09 14.65
CA ARG A 43 1.46 9.97 16.05
C ARG A 43 0.43 8.85 16.28
N ARG A 44 -0.57 8.73 15.40
CA ARG A 44 -1.58 7.67 15.47
C ARG A 44 -0.99 6.29 15.22
N ILE A 45 -0.11 6.15 14.23
CA ILE A 45 0.59 4.89 13.95
C ILE A 45 1.38 4.46 15.19
N VAL A 46 2.21 5.35 15.73
CA VAL A 46 3.01 5.05 16.94
C VAL A 46 2.12 4.69 18.13
N GLY A 47 0.99 5.36 18.30
CA GLY A 47 0.03 5.05 19.38
C GLY A 47 -0.71 3.71 19.20
N THR A 48 -0.63 3.08 18.02
CA THR A 48 -1.33 1.82 17.72
C THR A 48 -0.44 0.60 17.87
N VAL A 49 0.87 0.76 17.66
CA VAL A 49 1.86 -0.32 17.73
C VAL A 49 2.34 -0.56 19.16
N ARG A 50 3.00 -1.68 19.40
CA ARG A 50 3.62 -2.02 20.69
C ARG A 50 4.96 -1.31 20.83
N GLY A 51 5.45 -1.16 22.06
CA GLY A 51 6.77 -0.56 22.33
C GLY A 51 7.96 -1.36 21.77
N THR A 52 7.76 -2.62 21.42
CA THR A 52 8.73 -3.48 20.73
C THR A 52 8.75 -3.27 19.22
N ASP A 53 7.67 -2.73 18.66
CA ASP A 53 7.54 -2.49 17.22
C ASP A 53 8.28 -1.19 16.86
N MET A 54 8.80 -1.15 15.65
CA MET A 54 9.50 0.05 15.15
C MET A 54 8.65 0.72 14.07
N VAL A 55 8.51 2.05 14.16
CA VAL A 55 7.84 2.87 13.14
C VAL A 55 8.84 3.81 12.52
N SER A 56 8.86 3.90 11.21
CA SER A 56 9.69 4.84 10.45
C SER A 56 8.87 5.52 9.37
N ARG A 57 9.09 6.80 9.14
CA ARG A 57 8.63 7.49 7.94
C ARG A 57 9.76 7.46 6.92
N LEU A 58 9.51 6.90 5.75
CA LEU A 58 10.53 6.67 4.72
C LEU A 58 10.68 7.90 3.80
N GLY A 59 9.59 8.59 3.55
CA GLY A 59 9.58 9.82 2.77
C GLY A 59 8.15 10.20 2.36
N GLY A 60 7.87 11.45 2.06
CA GLY A 60 6.54 11.88 1.63
C GLY A 60 5.44 11.43 2.61
N ASP A 61 4.50 10.64 2.11
CA ASP A 61 3.35 10.05 2.79
C ASP A 61 3.53 8.55 3.15
N GLU A 62 4.77 8.03 3.03
CA GLU A 62 5.10 6.62 3.23
C GLU A 62 5.66 6.35 4.63
N TYR A 63 5.13 5.31 5.26
CA TYR A 63 5.57 4.80 6.56
C TYR A 63 5.87 3.32 6.49
N ALA A 64 6.78 2.86 7.33
CA ALA A 64 7.04 1.44 7.54
C ALA A 64 6.91 1.09 9.02
N ILE A 65 6.35 -0.08 9.29
CA ILE A 65 6.25 -0.67 10.62
C ILE A 65 6.97 -2.01 10.59
N LEU A 66 7.93 -2.21 11.48
CA LEU A 66 8.49 -3.52 11.77
C LEU A 66 7.80 -4.05 13.03
N ALA A 67 6.98 -5.07 12.86
CA ALA A 67 6.23 -5.70 13.95
C ALA A 67 6.87 -7.05 14.30
N GLU A 68 7.28 -7.21 15.57
CA GLU A 68 7.97 -8.40 16.07
C GLU A 68 7.04 -9.25 16.94
N GLY A 69 7.40 -10.54 17.14
CA GLY A 69 6.68 -11.46 18.02
C GLY A 69 5.25 -11.73 17.58
N LEU A 70 5.06 -11.95 16.28
CA LEU A 70 3.79 -12.29 15.69
C LEU A 70 3.59 -13.82 15.69
N ASP A 71 2.37 -14.29 16.00
CA ASP A 71 2.02 -15.71 15.94
C ASP A 71 1.65 -16.16 14.51
N GLY A 72 1.69 -15.26 13.55
CA GLY A 72 1.39 -15.55 12.15
C GLY A 72 0.76 -14.37 11.40
N PRO A 73 0.38 -14.59 10.13
CA PRO A 73 -0.12 -13.53 9.26
C PRO A 73 -1.39 -12.86 9.77
N GLY A 74 -2.27 -13.59 10.45
CA GLY A 74 -3.50 -13.01 11.01
C GLY A 74 -3.25 -11.91 12.04
N MET A 75 -2.16 -11.99 12.85
CA MET A 75 -1.78 -10.90 13.75
C MET A 75 -1.25 -9.67 13.01
N ALA A 76 -0.52 -9.87 11.93
CA ALA A 76 -0.04 -8.77 11.12
C ALA A 76 -1.20 -8.03 10.41
N GLU A 77 -2.17 -8.79 9.89
CA GLU A 77 -3.39 -8.22 9.30
C GLU A 77 -4.24 -7.47 10.33
N GLU A 78 -4.35 -8.03 11.57
CA GLU A 78 -5.06 -7.36 12.67
C GLU A 78 -4.38 -6.04 13.05
N LEU A 79 -3.03 -6.02 13.10
CA LEU A 79 -2.28 -4.79 13.30
C LEU A 79 -2.56 -3.78 12.17
N GLY A 80 -2.54 -4.22 10.92
CA GLY A 80 -2.87 -3.39 9.76
C GLY A 80 -4.26 -2.77 9.89
N ARG A 81 -5.28 -3.57 10.22
CA ARG A 81 -6.65 -3.08 10.43
C ARG A 81 -6.76 -2.07 11.59
N ARG A 82 -6.04 -2.28 12.68
CA ARG A 82 -5.99 -1.34 13.80
C ARG A 82 -5.36 -0.01 13.41
N VAL A 83 -4.27 -0.05 12.61
CA VAL A 83 -3.62 1.15 12.08
C VAL A 83 -4.57 1.92 11.16
N LEU A 84 -5.25 1.23 10.23
CA LEU A 84 -6.26 1.86 9.36
C LEU A 84 -7.39 2.51 10.16
N ALA A 85 -7.93 1.81 11.15
CA ALA A 85 -8.99 2.36 12.01
C ALA A 85 -8.53 3.60 12.79
N ALA A 86 -7.28 3.61 13.28
CA ALA A 86 -6.72 4.77 13.97
C ALA A 86 -6.51 5.96 13.03
N LEU A 87 -6.04 5.70 11.81
CA LEU A 87 -5.84 6.74 10.80
C LEU A 87 -7.17 7.32 10.30
N GLY A 88 -8.17 6.46 10.03
CA GLY A 88 -9.49 6.87 9.51
C GLY A 88 -10.34 7.69 10.47
N ALA A 89 -9.96 7.80 11.74
CA ALA A 89 -10.64 8.69 12.67
C ALA A 89 -10.48 10.16 12.23
N PRO A 90 -11.51 11.02 12.40
CA PRO A 90 -11.47 12.42 12.00
C PRO A 90 -10.25 13.16 12.55
N ILE A 91 -9.68 14.04 11.74
CA ILE A 91 -8.58 14.93 12.11
C ILE A 91 -9.01 16.38 11.88
N TRP A 92 -8.85 17.22 12.89
CA TRP A 92 -9.10 18.65 12.78
C TRP A 92 -7.78 19.41 12.57
N ILE A 93 -7.60 19.98 11.38
CA ILE A 93 -6.42 20.78 11.02
C ILE A 93 -6.91 22.09 10.40
N ALA A 94 -6.38 23.21 10.86
CA ALA A 94 -6.71 24.56 10.35
C ALA A 94 -8.22 24.82 10.25
N GLY A 95 -9.03 24.31 11.21
CA GLY A 95 -10.46 24.49 11.25
C GLY A 95 -11.24 23.62 10.24
N ARG A 96 -10.60 22.63 9.64
CA ARG A 96 -11.20 21.65 8.72
C ARG A 96 -11.15 20.26 9.30
N GLU A 97 -12.22 19.52 9.10
CA GLU A 97 -12.27 18.09 9.40
C GLU A 97 -11.81 17.28 8.19
N LEU A 98 -10.79 16.44 8.38
CA LEU A 98 -10.23 15.56 7.36
C LEU A 98 -10.47 14.11 7.77
N PHE A 99 -10.71 13.25 6.80
CA PHE A 99 -10.88 11.79 6.95
C PHE A 99 -9.82 11.09 6.11
N PRO A 100 -8.58 10.99 6.59
CA PRO A 100 -7.53 10.33 5.83
C PRO A 100 -7.80 8.82 5.76
N THR A 101 -7.46 8.23 4.63
CA THR A 101 -7.39 6.78 4.47
C THR A 101 -5.95 6.39 4.11
N ALA A 102 -5.63 5.12 4.25
CA ALA A 102 -4.33 4.59 3.89
C ALA A 102 -4.44 3.23 3.23
N SER A 103 -3.44 2.89 2.45
CA SER A 103 -3.26 1.54 1.91
C SER A 103 -2.03 0.91 2.55
N ILE A 104 -2.17 -0.33 3.03
CA ILE A 104 -1.11 -1.05 3.75
C ILE A 104 -0.80 -2.35 3.04
N GLY A 105 0.48 -2.57 2.72
CA GLY A 105 1.00 -3.87 2.32
C GLY A 105 1.76 -4.53 3.45
N ILE A 106 1.60 -5.84 3.59
CA ILE A 106 2.16 -6.64 4.67
C ILE A 106 3.05 -7.74 4.09
N ALA A 107 4.31 -7.79 4.47
CA ALA A 107 5.22 -8.89 4.16
C ALA A 107 5.62 -9.60 5.44
N MET A 108 5.29 -10.90 5.53
CA MET A 108 5.75 -11.76 6.62
C MET A 108 7.20 -12.18 6.40
N TRP A 109 7.98 -12.28 7.48
CA TRP A 109 9.32 -12.84 7.42
C TRP A 109 9.30 -14.26 6.86
N HIS A 110 10.20 -14.53 5.95
CA HIS A 110 10.44 -15.87 5.40
C HIS A 110 11.95 -16.06 5.16
N PRO A 111 12.51 -17.27 5.36
CA PRO A 111 13.94 -17.55 5.17
C PRO A 111 14.50 -17.22 3.79
N ARG A 112 13.67 -17.04 2.76
CA ARG A 112 14.06 -16.62 1.42
C ARG A 112 14.62 -15.20 1.36
N TYR A 113 14.22 -14.31 2.30
CA TYR A 113 14.67 -12.94 2.30
C TYR A 113 16.13 -12.82 2.71
N GLN A 114 16.94 -12.23 1.85
CA GLN A 114 18.35 -11.99 2.09
C GLN A 114 18.61 -10.61 2.70
N SER A 115 17.66 -9.69 2.56
CA SER A 115 17.75 -8.33 3.08
C SER A 115 16.39 -7.78 3.50
N GLY A 116 16.41 -6.71 4.31
CA GLY A 116 15.20 -5.97 4.65
C GLY A 116 14.62 -5.20 3.46
N GLU A 117 15.46 -4.84 2.50
CA GLU A 117 15.02 -4.18 1.26
C GLU A 117 14.11 -5.09 0.42
N GLU A 118 14.39 -6.40 0.41
CA GLU A 118 13.51 -7.36 -0.27
C GLU A 118 12.14 -7.44 0.40
N MET A 119 12.10 -7.43 1.75
CA MET A 119 10.83 -7.41 2.47
C MET A 119 10.05 -6.11 2.25
N LEU A 120 10.73 -4.97 2.26
CA LEU A 120 10.11 -3.68 1.98
C LEU A 120 9.51 -3.64 0.57
N ARG A 121 10.24 -4.14 -0.42
CA ARG A 121 9.74 -4.22 -1.81
C ARG A 121 8.50 -5.12 -1.92
N ASP A 122 8.46 -6.23 -1.21
CA ASP A 122 7.32 -7.12 -1.23
C ASP A 122 6.11 -6.52 -0.49
N ALA A 123 6.35 -5.83 0.62
CA ALA A 123 5.31 -5.07 1.31
C ALA A 123 4.78 -3.92 0.43
N ASP A 124 5.65 -3.22 -0.32
CA ASP A 124 5.22 -2.19 -1.28
C ASP A 124 4.35 -2.76 -2.40
N ALA A 125 4.73 -3.91 -2.98
CA ALA A 125 3.90 -4.61 -3.97
C ALA A 125 2.51 -4.97 -3.42
N ALA A 126 2.43 -5.42 -2.18
CA ALA A 126 1.17 -5.70 -1.50
C ALA A 126 0.36 -4.42 -1.22
N MET A 127 1.01 -3.32 -0.84
CA MET A 127 0.36 -2.02 -0.66
C MET A 127 -0.25 -1.52 -1.98
N TYR A 128 0.48 -1.67 -3.09
CA TYR A 128 -0.07 -1.32 -4.40
C TYR A 128 -1.34 -2.11 -4.74
N ARG A 129 -1.36 -3.42 -4.40
CA ARG A 129 -2.58 -4.24 -4.55
C ARG A 129 -3.74 -3.73 -3.70
N ALA A 130 -3.49 -3.30 -2.46
CA ALA A 130 -4.52 -2.68 -1.63
C ALA A 130 -5.07 -1.40 -2.29
N LYS A 131 -4.22 -0.59 -2.92
CA LYS A 131 -4.66 0.58 -3.71
C LYS A 131 -5.54 0.21 -4.89
N ASP A 132 -5.20 -0.86 -5.62
CA ASP A 132 -5.98 -1.34 -6.78
C ASP A 132 -7.33 -1.95 -6.37
N GLN A 133 -7.42 -2.54 -5.19
CA GLN A 133 -8.64 -3.11 -4.63
C GLN A 133 -9.63 -2.06 -4.08
N GLY A 134 -9.32 -0.78 -4.18
CA GLY A 134 -10.22 0.30 -3.79
C GLY A 134 -9.66 1.23 -2.72
N ARG A 135 -8.43 1.03 -2.27
CA ARG A 135 -7.78 1.78 -1.17
C ARG A 135 -8.43 1.49 0.19
N ASP A 136 -8.00 2.24 1.23
CA ASP A 136 -8.52 2.12 2.60
C ASP A 136 -8.54 0.66 3.08
N GLY A 137 -7.40 -0.02 2.91
CA GLY A 137 -7.32 -1.46 3.18
C GLY A 137 -5.90 -1.96 3.34
N CYS A 138 -5.78 -3.24 3.70
CA CYS A 138 -4.51 -3.92 3.78
C CYS A 138 -4.50 -5.19 2.91
N ALA A 139 -3.34 -5.51 2.35
CA ALA A 139 -3.10 -6.74 1.61
C ALA A 139 -1.85 -7.45 2.16
N LEU A 140 -1.96 -8.77 2.33
CA LEU A 140 -0.82 -9.62 2.66
C LEU A 140 -0.12 -9.99 1.35
N PHE A 141 1.21 -9.87 1.34
CA PHE A 141 2.01 -10.25 0.18
C PHE A 141 1.92 -11.75 -0.10
N ASP A 142 1.69 -12.06 -1.36
CA ASP A 142 1.87 -13.39 -1.94
C ASP A 142 2.79 -13.31 -3.18
N GLU A 143 3.33 -14.45 -3.63
CA GLU A 143 4.28 -14.48 -4.74
C GLU A 143 3.64 -14.04 -6.07
N GLU A 144 2.33 -14.25 -6.25
CA GLU A 144 1.60 -13.84 -7.45
C GLU A 144 1.58 -12.31 -7.61
N MET A 145 1.62 -11.56 -6.49
CA MET A 145 1.68 -10.09 -6.51
C MET A 145 2.97 -9.58 -7.15
N ARG A 146 4.10 -10.24 -6.90
CA ARG A 146 5.38 -9.86 -7.51
C ARG A 146 5.35 -10.09 -9.02
N GLU A 147 4.82 -11.24 -9.44
CA GLU A 147 4.67 -11.54 -10.87
C GLU A 147 3.72 -10.55 -11.54
N GLN A 148 2.62 -10.20 -10.89
CA GLN A 148 1.65 -9.25 -11.44
C GLN A 148 2.24 -7.83 -11.55
N ALA A 149 2.98 -7.35 -10.55
CA ALA A 149 3.67 -6.07 -10.62
C ALA A 149 4.67 -6.02 -11.79
N THR A 150 5.46 -7.09 -11.98
CA THR A 150 6.39 -7.20 -13.10
C THR A 150 5.65 -7.19 -14.45
N ARG A 151 4.59 -7.99 -14.58
CA ARG A 151 3.75 -8.02 -15.81
C ARG A 151 3.13 -6.66 -16.15
N THR A 152 2.72 -5.89 -15.13
CA THR A 152 2.14 -4.55 -15.33
C THR A 152 3.19 -3.59 -15.91
N LEU A 153 4.42 -3.61 -15.39
CA LEU A 153 5.52 -2.80 -15.91
C LEU A 153 5.89 -3.18 -17.36
N ASP A 154 5.96 -4.49 -17.65
CA ASP A 154 6.23 -4.97 -19.00
C ASP A 154 5.13 -4.55 -19.97
N LEU A 155 3.86 -4.67 -19.57
CA LEU A 155 2.71 -4.25 -20.36
C LEU A 155 2.71 -2.73 -20.62
N GLU A 156 3.03 -1.89 -19.62
CA GLU A 156 3.18 -0.45 -19.85
C GLU A 156 4.28 -0.14 -20.86
N ALA A 157 5.42 -0.82 -20.76
CA ALA A 157 6.51 -0.63 -21.71
C ALA A 157 6.12 -1.07 -23.12
N ASP A 158 5.39 -2.19 -23.25
CA ASP A 158 4.88 -2.69 -24.53
C ASP A 158 3.86 -1.74 -25.15
N LEU A 159 2.91 -1.24 -24.34
CA LEU A 159 1.91 -0.27 -24.80
C LEU A 159 2.58 1.02 -25.29
N ARG A 160 3.57 1.54 -24.59
CA ARG A 160 4.33 2.73 -25.03
C ARG A 160 5.05 2.46 -26.37
N ARG A 161 5.67 1.29 -26.51
CA ARG A 161 6.31 0.90 -27.79
C ARG A 161 5.29 0.79 -28.92
N ALA A 162 4.14 0.20 -28.66
CA ALA A 162 3.08 0.02 -29.65
C ALA A 162 2.47 1.37 -30.11
N ILE A 163 2.32 2.35 -29.19
CA ILE A 163 1.87 3.71 -29.52
C ILE A 163 2.87 4.38 -30.48
N HIS A 164 4.17 4.34 -30.13
CA HIS A 164 5.20 4.95 -30.97
C HIS A 164 5.40 4.25 -32.31
N GLY A 165 5.12 2.94 -32.37
CA GLY A 165 5.22 2.12 -33.57
C GLY A 165 3.97 2.08 -34.45
N ASN A 166 2.90 2.83 -34.09
CA ASN A 166 1.59 2.76 -34.77
C ASN A 166 1.06 1.31 -34.90
N ALA A 167 1.29 0.48 -33.88
CA ALA A 167 0.92 -0.95 -33.90
C ALA A 167 -0.53 -1.24 -33.46
N PHE A 168 -1.31 -0.20 -33.17
CA PHE A 168 -2.72 -0.36 -32.80
C PHE A 168 -3.62 -0.44 -34.03
N GLU A 169 -4.44 -1.51 -34.07
CA GLU A 169 -5.49 -1.66 -35.08
C GLU A 169 -6.86 -1.56 -34.38
N PRO A 170 -7.77 -0.69 -34.86
CA PRO A 170 -9.10 -0.59 -34.28
C PRO A 170 -9.96 -1.78 -34.72
N HIS A 171 -10.51 -2.52 -33.75
CA HIS A 171 -11.51 -3.54 -33.97
C HIS A 171 -12.88 -3.03 -33.52
N TYR A 172 -13.90 -3.23 -34.35
CA TYR A 172 -15.26 -2.78 -34.07
C TYR A 172 -16.14 -3.98 -33.73
N GLN A 173 -16.95 -3.86 -32.69
CA GLN A 173 -18.00 -4.80 -32.34
C GLN A 173 -19.36 -4.12 -32.52
N SER A 174 -20.28 -4.77 -33.27
CA SER A 174 -21.63 -4.24 -33.44
C SER A 174 -22.42 -4.34 -32.14
N ILE A 175 -23.11 -3.27 -31.78
CA ILE A 175 -24.06 -3.23 -30.68
C ILE A 175 -25.45 -3.43 -31.26
N MET A 176 -26.10 -4.55 -30.93
CA MET A 176 -27.47 -4.83 -31.36
C MET A 176 -28.45 -4.46 -30.24
N ARG A 177 -29.52 -3.75 -30.58
CA ARG A 177 -30.62 -3.50 -29.66
C ARG A 177 -31.43 -4.77 -29.50
N MET A 178 -31.62 -5.24 -28.25
CA MET A 178 -32.53 -6.37 -28.01
C MET A 178 -33.96 -6.02 -28.47
N GLY A 179 -34.45 -6.69 -29.49
CA GLY A 179 -35.80 -6.45 -30.09
C GLY A 179 -35.79 -6.08 -31.58
N ASP A 180 -34.66 -5.68 -32.17
CA ASP A 180 -34.54 -5.45 -33.60
C ASP A 180 -33.85 -6.65 -34.27
N THR A 181 -34.64 -7.43 -35.05
CA THR A 181 -34.18 -8.56 -35.89
C THR A 181 -33.76 -8.10 -37.29
N THR A 182 -33.60 -6.83 -37.55
CA THR A 182 -33.10 -6.29 -38.81
C THR A 182 -31.64 -5.87 -38.69
N VAL A 183 -30.80 -6.62 -39.41
CA VAL A 183 -29.40 -6.32 -39.70
C VAL A 183 -29.32 -5.10 -40.61
#